data_8a0a9731a35f578020125769aa7df6c7
#
_entry.id   8a0a9731a35f578020125769aa7df6c7
#
_cell.length_a   1.000
_cell.length_b   1.000
_cell.length_c   1.000
_cell.angle_alpha   90.00
_cell.angle_beta   90.00
_cell.angle_gamma   90.00
#
_symmetry.space_group_name_H-M   'P 1'
#
loop_
_entity.id
_entity.type
_entity.pdbx_description
1 polymer ?
#
loop_
_entity_poly.entity_id
_entity_poly.type
_entity_poly.pdbx_seq_one_letter_code
_entity_poly.pdbx_strand_id
1 'polypeptide(L)'
;PPLPLYPSEVSPLCHVSAILPANAQGKTVRGVTDAPSEEALYTKLRDDGLYMTDAQETQKSHSAFRPLKTAMLADFCRNLGTLLAAGVPLVRAIRIMADERNIDARQKALYEAILGELRKGVPLSYAMESCAPAFPNLLLAMIRSAEGTGSIDHACMRMATYYEREHKMNQQVGNSLMYPIILGVLIVAVLAILMTFVLSLIHI
;
A
#
# COMPACT_ATOMS: atom_id res chain seq x y z
N PRO A 1 23.03 -8.50 -41.96
CA PRO A 1 22.10 -9.42 -41.31
C PRO A 1 21.20 -8.62 -40.40
N PRO A 2 19.87 -8.72 -40.57
CA PRO A 2 18.93 -7.99 -39.74
C PRO A 2 18.80 -8.66 -38.37
N LEU A 3 18.71 -7.83 -37.34
CA LEU A 3 18.43 -8.21 -35.96
C LEU A 3 17.04 -8.91 -35.86
N PRO A 4 16.89 -9.93 -35.01
CA PRO A 4 15.59 -10.59 -34.86
C PRO A 4 14.63 -9.64 -34.15
N LEU A 5 13.49 -9.42 -34.79
CA LEU A 5 12.28 -8.79 -34.22
C LEU A 5 11.83 -9.60 -32.99
N TYR A 6 11.86 -8.95 -31.86
CA TYR A 6 11.23 -9.43 -30.63
C TYR A 6 9.71 -9.51 -30.87
N PRO A 7 9.05 -10.63 -30.57
CA PRO A 7 7.61 -10.67 -30.67
C PRO A 7 7.00 -9.83 -29.56
N SER A 8 6.43 -8.71 -29.96
CA SER A 8 5.55 -7.86 -29.15
C SER A 8 4.19 -8.52 -29.04
N GLU A 9 4.03 -9.50 -28.15
CA GLU A 9 2.70 -9.98 -27.74
C GLU A 9 2.76 -10.58 -26.34
N VAL A 10 2.87 -9.71 -25.33
CA VAL A 10 2.24 -9.95 -24.04
C VAL A 10 1.44 -8.69 -23.76
N SER A 11 0.20 -8.68 -24.23
CA SER A 11 -0.77 -7.68 -23.82
C SER A 11 -1.01 -7.86 -22.34
N PRO A 12 -0.67 -6.86 -21.49
CA PRO A 12 -1.20 -6.85 -20.14
C PRO A 12 -2.72 -6.77 -20.27
N LEU A 13 -3.43 -7.66 -19.63
CA LEU A 13 -4.87 -7.58 -19.42
C LEU A 13 -5.14 -6.27 -18.67
N CYS A 14 -5.36 -5.20 -19.40
CA CYS A 14 -5.81 -3.93 -18.85
C CYS A 14 -7.26 -4.13 -18.43
N HIS A 15 -7.48 -4.27 -17.14
CA HIS A 15 -8.82 -4.15 -16.58
C HIS A 15 -9.18 -2.67 -16.52
N VAL A 16 -9.98 -2.22 -17.49
CA VAL A 16 -10.51 -0.86 -17.50
C VAL A 16 -11.73 -0.83 -16.58
N SER A 17 -11.63 -0.10 -15.48
CA SER A 17 -12.79 0.20 -14.65
C SER A 17 -13.50 1.41 -15.23
N ALA A 18 -14.61 1.19 -15.89
CA ALA A 18 -15.46 2.27 -16.37
C ALA A 18 -16.24 2.89 -15.21
N ILE A 19 -16.11 4.17 -15.04
CA ILE A 19 -16.96 4.96 -14.17
C ILE A 19 -17.98 5.64 -15.06
N LEU A 20 -19.26 5.21 -14.92
CA LEU A 20 -20.50 5.86 -15.28
C LEU A 20 -21.02 5.70 -16.72
N PRO A 21 -22.05 4.88 -16.87
CA PRO A 21 -23.06 5.15 -17.87
C PRO A 21 -24.12 6.10 -17.29
N ALA A 22 -24.47 7.12 -18.03
CA ALA A 22 -25.73 7.81 -17.84
C ALA A 22 -26.81 6.99 -18.57
N ASN A 23 -27.81 6.48 -17.85
CA ASN A 23 -29.01 5.96 -18.48
C ASN A 23 -29.69 7.07 -19.28
N ALA A 24 -30.49 6.71 -20.29
CA ALA A 24 -31.36 7.61 -21.07
C ALA A 24 -32.22 8.55 -20.19
N GLN A 25 -32.24 8.34 -18.87
CA GLN A 25 -32.92 9.14 -17.86
C GLN A 25 -31.97 9.99 -16.99
N GLY A 26 -30.68 10.12 -17.37
CA GLY A 26 -29.71 11.01 -16.70
C GLY A 26 -29.20 10.53 -15.34
N LYS A 27 -29.46 9.28 -14.93
CA LYS A 27 -28.99 8.76 -13.66
C LYS A 27 -27.61 8.10 -13.82
N THR A 28 -26.61 8.65 -13.17
CA THR A 28 -25.23 8.13 -13.16
C THR A 28 -25.15 6.89 -12.27
N VAL A 29 -24.71 5.76 -12.84
CA VAL A 29 -24.49 4.51 -12.12
C VAL A 29 -23.00 4.18 -12.14
N ARG A 30 -22.38 4.03 -10.97
CA ARG A 30 -20.99 3.56 -10.86
C ARG A 30 -20.94 2.05 -11.00
N GLY A 31 -20.26 1.57 -12.02
CA GLY A 31 -20.03 0.14 -12.25
C GLY A 31 -18.56 -0.15 -12.57
N VAL A 32 -18.11 -1.34 -12.27
CA VAL A 32 -16.79 -1.85 -12.64
C VAL A 32 -17.02 -3.01 -13.59
N THR A 33 -16.48 -2.91 -14.81
CA THR A 33 -16.58 -3.96 -15.81
C THR A 33 -15.19 -4.27 -16.35
N ASP A 34 -14.88 -5.56 -16.45
CA ASP A 34 -13.61 -6.05 -16.96
C ASP A 34 -13.69 -6.15 -18.49
N ALA A 35 -12.79 -5.45 -19.18
CA ALA A 35 -12.66 -5.56 -20.63
C ALA A 35 -11.18 -5.58 -21.04
N PRO A 36 -10.81 -6.33 -22.08
CA PRO A 36 -9.43 -6.48 -22.53
C PRO A 36 -8.90 -5.24 -23.26
N SER A 37 -9.78 -4.33 -23.71
CA SER A 37 -9.42 -3.06 -24.31
C SER A 37 -10.56 -2.05 -24.12
N GLU A 38 -10.25 -0.75 -24.26
CA GLU A 38 -11.21 0.34 -24.19
C GLU A 38 -12.31 0.21 -25.28
N GLU A 39 -11.94 -0.24 -26.48
CA GLU A 39 -12.87 -0.47 -27.59
C GLU A 39 -13.85 -1.64 -27.30
N ALA A 40 -13.37 -2.71 -26.67
CA ALA A 40 -14.22 -3.83 -26.27
C ALA A 40 -15.19 -3.42 -25.16
N LEU A 41 -14.79 -2.49 -24.30
CA LEU A 41 -15.63 -1.90 -23.27
C LEU A 41 -16.72 -1.03 -23.88
N TYR A 42 -16.39 -0.19 -24.85
CA TYR A 42 -17.36 0.64 -25.59
C TYR A 42 -18.44 -0.20 -26.27
N THR A 43 -18.04 -1.28 -26.92
CA THR A 43 -18.98 -2.17 -27.61
C THR A 43 -19.94 -2.83 -26.63
N LYS A 44 -19.41 -3.31 -25.50
CA LYS A 44 -20.19 -4.00 -24.47
C LYS A 44 -21.19 -3.07 -23.76
N LEU A 45 -20.77 -1.85 -23.46
CA LEU A 45 -21.63 -0.84 -22.83
C LEU A 45 -22.71 -0.31 -23.78
N ARG A 46 -22.40 -0.20 -25.08
CA ARG A 46 -23.36 0.22 -26.09
C ARG A 46 -24.46 -0.82 -26.29
N ASP A 47 -24.13 -2.11 -26.24
CA ASP A 47 -25.12 -3.20 -26.32
C ASP A 47 -26.06 -3.21 -25.10
N ASP A 48 -25.56 -2.76 -23.93
CA ASP A 48 -26.36 -2.60 -22.71
C ASP A 48 -27.12 -1.24 -22.65
N GLY A 49 -27.06 -0.42 -23.71
CA GLY A 49 -27.74 0.88 -23.78
C GLY A 49 -27.16 1.95 -22.86
N LEU A 50 -25.89 1.83 -22.50
CA LEU A 50 -25.20 2.70 -21.56
C LEU A 50 -24.15 3.54 -22.29
N TYR A 51 -24.07 4.85 -22.00
CA TYR A 51 -23.11 5.77 -22.62
C TYR A 51 -21.97 6.06 -21.62
N MET A 52 -20.74 5.82 -22.05
CA MET A 52 -19.55 6.09 -21.25
C MET A 52 -19.25 7.59 -21.25
N THR A 53 -19.14 8.20 -20.07
CA THR A 53 -18.83 9.63 -19.94
C THR A 53 -17.36 9.84 -19.58
N ASP A 54 -16.74 8.92 -18.85
CA ASP A 54 -15.33 8.97 -18.46
C ASP A 54 -14.84 7.54 -18.16
N ALA A 55 -13.67 7.19 -18.70
CA ALA A 55 -13.00 5.92 -18.45
C ALA A 55 -11.69 6.18 -17.71
N GLN A 56 -11.61 5.79 -16.48
CA GLN A 56 -10.33 5.74 -15.76
C GLN A 56 -9.83 4.31 -15.74
N GLU A 57 -8.64 4.09 -16.28
CA GLU A 57 -7.92 2.83 -16.05
C GLU A 57 -7.61 2.71 -14.56
N THR A 58 -8.47 2.01 -13.87
CA THR A 58 -8.15 1.57 -12.51
C THR A 58 -7.41 0.26 -12.66
N GLN A 59 -6.09 0.29 -12.54
CA GLN A 59 -5.36 -0.93 -12.25
C GLN A 59 -5.97 -1.50 -10.98
N LYS A 60 -6.88 -2.46 -11.12
CA LYS A 60 -7.22 -3.36 -10.03
C LYS A 60 -5.98 -4.19 -9.76
N SER A 61 -5.08 -3.62 -8.99
CA SER A 61 -4.24 -4.43 -8.15
C SER A 61 -5.21 -5.31 -7.36
N HIS A 62 -5.35 -6.57 -7.73
CA HIS A 62 -5.83 -7.61 -6.84
C HIS A 62 -4.84 -7.72 -5.69
N SER A 63 -4.79 -6.65 -4.88
CA SER A 63 -3.93 -6.64 -3.71
C SER A 63 -4.56 -7.53 -2.66
N ALA A 64 -4.17 -8.79 -2.68
CA ALA A 64 -4.40 -9.71 -1.58
C ALA A 64 -3.80 -9.15 -0.27
N PHE A 65 -2.98 -8.11 -0.38
CA PHE A 65 -2.20 -7.55 0.71
C PHE A 65 -2.70 -6.15 1.11
N ARG A 66 -2.68 -5.88 2.40
CA ARG A 66 -2.95 -4.55 2.98
C ARG A 66 -1.62 -3.80 3.18
N PRO A 67 -1.64 -2.46 3.23
CA PRO A 67 -0.46 -1.69 3.58
C PRO A 67 0.17 -2.18 4.88
N LEU A 68 1.50 -2.35 4.88
CA LEU A 68 2.25 -2.71 6.07
C LEU A 68 2.33 -1.51 7.03
N LYS A 69 2.29 -1.79 8.32
CA LYS A 69 2.53 -0.77 9.35
C LYS A 69 3.99 -0.32 9.28
N THR A 70 4.24 0.94 9.66
CA THR A 70 5.59 1.55 9.64
C THR A 70 6.62 0.72 10.42
N ALA A 71 6.24 0.14 11.57
CA ALA A 71 7.12 -0.76 12.32
C ALA A 71 7.51 -2.01 11.50
N MET A 72 6.54 -2.63 10.82
CA MET A 72 6.79 -3.82 10.00
C MET A 72 7.66 -3.51 8.76
N LEU A 73 7.52 -2.29 8.20
CA LEU A 73 8.40 -1.81 7.12
C LEU A 73 9.84 -1.61 7.61
N ALA A 74 10.00 -1.06 8.83
CA ALA A 74 11.31 -0.91 9.46
C ALA A 74 11.98 -2.27 9.67
N ASP A 75 11.24 -3.24 10.24
CA ASP A 75 11.75 -4.59 10.48
C ASP A 75 12.10 -5.31 9.18
N PHE A 76 11.24 -5.23 8.16
CA PHE A 76 11.51 -5.77 6.82
C PHE A 76 12.81 -5.22 6.24
N CYS A 77 12.96 -3.90 6.22
CA CYS A 77 14.15 -3.25 5.68
C CYS A 77 15.40 -3.58 6.49
N ARG A 78 15.31 -3.62 7.82
CA ARG A 78 16.43 -3.94 8.71
C ARG A 78 16.89 -5.39 8.51
N ASN A 79 15.98 -6.35 8.54
CA ASN A 79 16.31 -7.76 8.40
C ASN A 79 16.91 -8.05 7.01
N LEU A 80 16.26 -7.53 5.95
CA LEU A 80 16.74 -7.69 4.60
C LEU A 80 18.13 -7.04 4.43
N GLY A 81 18.30 -5.78 4.86
CA GLY A 81 19.57 -5.07 4.76
C GLY A 81 20.70 -5.77 5.51
N THR A 82 20.42 -6.27 6.71
CA THR A 82 21.43 -7.01 7.52
C THR A 82 21.85 -8.32 6.86
N LEU A 83 20.89 -9.09 6.31
CA LEU A 83 21.20 -10.34 5.62
C LEU A 83 22.01 -10.09 4.34
N LEU A 84 21.67 -9.07 3.56
CA LEU A 84 22.41 -8.69 2.35
C LEU A 84 23.81 -8.18 2.68
N ALA A 85 23.95 -7.36 3.73
CA ALA A 85 25.25 -6.87 4.19
C ALA A 85 26.16 -8.02 4.70
N ALA A 86 25.55 -9.08 5.22
CA ALA A 86 26.27 -10.31 5.57
C ALA A 86 26.60 -11.20 4.35
N GLY A 87 26.32 -10.75 3.12
CA GLY A 87 26.60 -11.48 1.89
C GLY A 87 25.60 -12.59 1.56
N VAL A 88 24.45 -12.64 2.23
CA VAL A 88 23.39 -13.63 1.94
C VAL A 88 22.73 -13.25 0.60
N PRO A 89 22.61 -14.17 -0.38
CA PRO A 89 21.90 -13.91 -1.62
C PRO A 89 20.46 -13.50 -1.40
N LEU A 90 19.94 -12.55 -2.18
CA LEU A 90 18.61 -11.95 -2.03
C LEU A 90 17.48 -12.98 -1.86
N VAL A 91 17.42 -13.97 -2.76
CA VAL A 91 16.40 -15.04 -2.71
C VAL A 91 16.47 -15.83 -1.41
N ARG A 92 17.68 -16.07 -0.90
CA ARG A 92 17.90 -16.79 0.36
C ARG A 92 17.52 -15.91 1.55
N ALA A 93 17.83 -14.62 1.50
CA ALA A 93 17.46 -13.66 2.53
C ALA A 93 15.94 -13.59 2.72
N ILE A 94 15.18 -13.42 1.64
CA ILE A 94 13.70 -13.40 1.72
C ILE A 94 13.16 -14.74 2.22
N ARG A 95 13.76 -15.88 1.86
CA ARG A 95 13.37 -17.20 2.37
C ARG A 95 13.58 -17.29 3.89
N ILE A 96 14.73 -16.87 4.39
CA ILE A 96 15.03 -16.86 5.84
C ILE A 96 13.97 -16.03 6.58
N MET A 97 13.61 -14.87 6.04
CA MET A 97 12.57 -14.01 6.62
C MET A 97 11.18 -14.66 6.56
N ALA A 98 10.86 -15.43 5.52
CA ALA A 98 9.58 -16.16 5.39
C ALA A 98 9.48 -17.36 6.36
N ASP A 99 10.62 -17.96 6.73
CA ASP A 99 10.71 -19.14 7.61
C ASP A 99 10.83 -18.74 9.10
N GLU A 100 10.85 -17.45 9.43
CA GLU A 100 10.91 -16.96 10.80
C GLU A 100 9.68 -17.39 11.61
N ARG A 101 9.89 -17.88 12.85
CA ARG A 101 8.81 -18.50 13.65
C ARG A 101 7.76 -17.51 14.17
N ASN A 102 8.10 -16.24 14.30
CA ASN A 102 7.26 -15.22 14.95
C ASN A 102 6.61 -14.23 13.97
N ILE A 103 6.53 -14.56 12.68
CA ILE A 103 5.88 -13.68 11.72
C ILE A 103 4.39 -13.98 11.59
N ASP A 104 3.60 -12.94 11.37
CA ASP A 104 2.18 -13.05 11.05
C ASP A 104 1.98 -13.85 9.75
N ALA A 105 0.90 -14.64 9.70
CA ALA A 105 0.54 -15.40 8.50
C ALA A 105 0.45 -14.50 7.23
N ARG A 106 0.08 -13.23 7.40
CA ARG A 106 0.03 -12.25 6.31
C ARG A 106 1.43 -11.84 5.82
N GLN A 107 2.37 -11.63 6.73
CA GLN A 107 3.76 -11.34 6.38
C GLN A 107 4.40 -12.53 5.68
N LYS A 108 4.13 -13.73 6.18
CA LYS A 108 4.60 -14.96 5.55
C LYS A 108 4.09 -15.07 4.12
N ALA A 109 2.78 -14.92 3.89
CA ALA A 109 2.20 -14.94 2.55
C ALA A 109 2.80 -13.87 1.63
N LEU A 110 3.08 -12.66 2.16
CA LEU A 110 3.73 -11.59 1.42
C LEU A 110 5.15 -11.97 1.00
N TYR A 111 5.96 -12.52 1.93
CA TYR A 111 7.34 -12.94 1.62
C TYR A 111 7.35 -14.12 0.64
N GLU A 112 6.42 -15.05 0.75
CA GLU A 112 6.26 -16.17 -0.19
C GLU A 112 5.88 -15.68 -1.60
N ALA A 113 5.01 -14.67 -1.70
CA ALA A 113 4.66 -14.05 -2.97
C ALA A 113 5.87 -13.38 -3.63
N ILE A 114 6.63 -12.56 -2.87
CA ILE A 114 7.88 -11.95 -3.34
C ILE A 114 8.89 -13.02 -3.77
N LEU A 115 9.04 -14.08 -2.97
CA LEU A 115 9.95 -15.19 -3.26
C LEU A 115 9.56 -15.90 -4.56
N GLY A 116 8.26 -16.04 -4.83
CA GLY A 116 7.73 -16.61 -6.08
C GLY A 116 8.16 -15.81 -7.31
N GLU A 117 8.09 -14.48 -7.24
CA GLU A 117 8.52 -13.61 -8.34
C GLU A 117 10.04 -13.58 -8.51
N LEU A 118 10.79 -13.49 -7.40
CA LEU A 118 12.26 -13.53 -7.43
C LEU A 118 12.80 -14.81 -8.05
N ARG A 119 12.15 -15.96 -7.84
CA ARG A 119 12.53 -17.25 -8.46
C ARG A 119 12.32 -17.28 -9.97
N LYS A 120 11.43 -16.44 -10.49
CA LYS A 120 11.21 -16.24 -11.94
C LYS A 120 12.27 -15.31 -12.56
N GLY A 121 13.17 -14.75 -11.74
CA GLY A 121 14.19 -13.78 -12.17
C GLY A 121 13.69 -12.34 -12.24
N VAL A 122 12.50 -12.06 -11.69
CA VAL A 122 11.95 -10.70 -11.63
C VAL A 122 12.75 -9.89 -10.61
N PRO A 123 13.12 -8.62 -10.89
CA PRO A 123 13.77 -7.75 -9.92
C PRO A 123 12.94 -7.57 -8.63
N LEU A 124 13.61 -7.32 -7.49
CA LEU A 124 12.95 -7.16 -6.19
C LEU A 124 11.91 -6.02 -6.19
N SER A 125 12.25 -4.89 -6.82
CA SER A 125 11.34 -3.74 -6.92
C SER A 125 10.02 -4.11 -7.60
N TYR A 126 10.06 -4.87 -8.68
CA TYR A 126 8.85 -5.36 -9.37
C TYR A 126 8.11 -6.44 -8.58
N ALA A 127 8.85 -7.36 -7.94
CA ALA A 127 8.26 -8.35 -7.06
C ALA A 127 7.52 -7.72 -5.87
N MET A 128 8.06 -6.64 -5.30
CA MET A 128 7.40 -5.87 -4.24
C MET A 128 6.20 -5.06 -4.78
N GLU A 129 6.30 -4.50 -5.98
CA GLU A 129 5.23 -3.76 -6.65
C GLU A 129 4.02 -4.65 -6.96
N SER A 130 4.24 -5.91 -7.36
CA SER A 130 3.16 -6.90 -7.57
C SER A 130 2.35 -7.19 -6.31
N CYS A 131 2.92 -6.93 -5.13
CA CYS A 131 2.26 -7.04 -3.83
C CYS A 131 1.62 -5.71 -3.36
N ALA A 132 1.45 -4.72 -4.25
CA ALA A 132 0.83 -3.44 -3.88
C ALA A 132 -0.59 -3.66 -3.29
N PRO A 133 -1.02 -2.86 -2.32
CA PRO A 133 -0.38 -1.70 -1.71
C PRO A 133 0.45 -2.00 -0.45
N ALA A 134 1.03 -3.22 -0.31
CA ALA A 134 1.78 -3.59 0.90
C ALA A 134 2.96 -2.64 1.19
N PHE A 135 3.64 -2.20 0.14
CA PHE A 135 4.82 -1.34 0.25
C PHE A 135 4.55 0.08 -0.26
N PRO A 136 5.02 1.12 0.48
CA PRO A 136 4.91 2.51 0.04
C PRO A 136 5.76 2.77 -1.21
N ASN A 137 5.28 3.69 -2.08
CA ASN A 137 5.97 4.07 -3.31
C ASN A 137 7.41 4.56 -3.08
N LEU A 138 7.66 5.24 -1.95
CA LEU A 138 9.00 5.69 -1.57
C LEU A 138 9.97 4.51 -1.46
N LEU A 139 9.57 3.44 -0.77
CA LEU A 139 10.39 2.25 -0.61
C LEU A 139 10.66 1.57 -1.95
N LEU A 140 9.63 1.43 -2.79
CA LEU A 140 9.75 0.84 -4.13
C LEU A 140 10.74 1.62 -5.00
N ALA A 141 10.66 2.96 -5.00
CA ALA A 141 11.57 3.82 -5.76
C ALA A 141 13.02 3.70 -5.27
N MET A 142 13.23 3.65 -3.94
CA MET A 142 14.56 3.48 -3.35
C MET A 142 15.17 2.13 -3.68
N ILE A 143 14.40 1.04 -3.59
CA ILE A 143 14.87 -0.30 -3.96
C ILE A 143 15.18 -0.37 -5.45
N ARG A 144 14.32 0.18 -6.33
CA ARG A 144 14.54 0.21 -7.78
C ARG A 144 15.84 0.92 -8.15
N SER A 145 16.12 2.06 -7.52
CA SER A 145 17.38 2.78 -7.70
C SER A 145 18.58 1.97 -7.22
N ALA A 146 18.45 1.29 -6.08
CA ALA A 146 19.51 0.50 -5.48
C ALA A 146 19.80 -0.80 -6.24
N GLU A 147 18.82 -1.40 -6.89
CA GLU A 147 19.00 -2.56 -7.78
C GLU A 147 19.93 -2.23 -8.96
N GLY A 148 19.73 -1.05 -9.56
CA GLY A 148 20.58 -0.59 -10.66
C GLY A 148 22.05 -0.39 -10.27
N THR A 149 22.33 -0.10 -9.00
CA THR A 149 23.69 0.11 -8.46
C THR A 149 24.25 -1.07 -7.67
N GLY A 150 23.44 -2.13 -7.46
CA GLY A 150 23.83 -3.29 -6.65
C GLY A 150 23.95 -3.01 -5.15
N SER A 151 23.40 -1.89 -4.64
CA SER A 151 23.55 -1.44 -3.25
C SER A 151 22.24 -1.53 -2.45
N ILE A 152 21.49 -2.63 -2.63
CA ILE A 152 20.19 -2.85 -1.98
C ILE A 152 20.34 -2.87 -0.45
N ASP A 153 21.43 -3.44 0.08
CA ASP A 153 21.77 -3.49 1.50
C ASP A 153 21.79 -2.10 2.14
N HIS A 154 22.50 -1.16 1.53
CA HIS A 154 22.58 0.22 2.00
C HIS A 154 21.24 0.96 1.88
N ALA A 155 20.47 0.74 0.81
CA ALA A 155 19.15 1.32 0.65
C ALA A 155 18.20 0.81 1.74
N CYS A 156 18.18 -0.50 1.99
CA CYS A 156 17.38 -1.12 3.03
C CYS A 156 17.73 -0.57 4.42
N MET A 157 19.01 -0.44 4.77
CA MET A 157 19.43 0.10 6.07
C MET A 157 19.02 1.56 6.26
N ARG A 158 19.10 2.39 5.21
CA ARG A 158 18.60 3.77 5.25
C ARG A 158 17.10 3.84 5.45
N MET A 159 16.35 3.00 4.73
CA MET A 159 14.90 2.94 4.85
C MET A 159 14.44 2.39 6.19
N ALA A 160 15.17 1.41 6.77
CA ALA A 160 14.93 0.95 8.14
C ALA A 160 15.03 2.09 9.15
N THR A 161 16.11 2.88 9.09
CA THR A 161 16.30 4.04 9.97
C THR A 161 15.21 5.10 9.77
N TYR A 162 14.78 5.34 8.52
CA TYR A 162 13.70 6.26 8.20
C TYR A 162 12.39 5.83 8.86
N TYR A 163 11.95 4.58 8.64
CA TYR A 163 10.70 4.07 9.20
C TYR A 163 10.72 3.92 10.71
N GLU A 164 11.87 3.65 11.32
CA GLU A 164 11.99 3.64 12.78
C GLU A 164 11.79 5.02 13.39
N ARG A 165 12.35 6.06 12.76
CA ARG A 165 12.14 7.44 13.20
C ARG A 165 10.68 7.85 13.04
N GLU A 166 10.08 7.51 11.91
CA GLU A 166 8.66 7.79 11.65
C GLU A 166 7.75 7.09 12.67
N HIS A 167 8.05 5.82 12.98
CA HIS A 167 7.31 5.07 14.00
C HIS A 167 7.43 5.71 15.38
N LYS A 168 8.64 6.11 15.80
CA LYS A 168 8.87 6.80 17.08
C LYS A 168 8.14 8.13 17.15
N MET A 169 8.17 8.93 16.09
CA MET A 169 7.44 10.20 16.06
C MET A 169 5.93 9.98 16.21
N ASN A 170 5.36 9.02 15.51
CA ASN A 170 3.94 8.71 15.61
C ASN A 170 3.53 8.25 17.02
N GLN A 171 4.39 7.50 17.72
CA GLN A 171 4.16 7.12 19.11
C GLN A 171 4.24 8.32 20.07
N GLN A 172 5.20 9.22 19.86
CA GLN A 172 5.36 10.42 20.71
C GLN A 172 4.16 11.36 20.59
N VAL A 173 3.66 11.57 19.37
CA VAL A 173 2.47 12.41 19.16
C VAL A 173 1.25 11.81 19.86
N GLY A 174 1.03 10.48 19.77
CA GLY A 174 -0.07 9.82 20.46
C GLY A 174 -0.02 9.98 21.99
N ASN A 175 1.16 9.87 22.59
CA ASN A 175 1.34 10.03 24.02
C ASN A 175 1.23 11.48 24.49
N SER A 176 1.69 12.43 23.69
CA SER A 176 1.66 13.86 24.04
C SER A 176 0.24 14.45 24.04
N LEU A 177 -0.70 13.84 23.31
CA LEU A 177 -2.10 14.29 23.27
C LEU A 177 -2.93 13.82 24.48
N MET A 178 -2.45 12.84 25.23
CA MET A 178 -3.17 12.35 26.43
C MET A 178 -3.34 13.45 27.50
N TYR A 179 -2.30 14.26 27.73
CA TYR A 179 -2.36 15.32 28.74
C TYR A 179 -3.38 16.43 28.41
N PRO A 180 -3.39 17.02 27.20
CA PRO A 180 -4.42 18.00 26.80
C PRO A 180 -5.83 17.46 26.86
N ILE A 181 -6.04 16.21 26.50
CA ILE A 181 -7.37 15.56 26.54
C ILE A 181 -7.87 15.45 27.98
N ILE A 182 -7.03 14.93 28.89
CA ILE A 182 -7.39 14.81 30.31
C ILE A 182 -7.70 16.17 30.91
N LEU A 183 -6.87 17.18 30.65
CA LEU A 183 -7.08 18.54 31.15
C LEU A 183 -8.37 19.15 30.57
N GLY A 184 -8.64 18.95 29.28
CA GLY A 184 -9.87 19.40 28.63
C GLY A 184 -11.12 18.80 29.24
N VAL A 185 -11.13 17.48 29.47
CA VAL A 185 -12.25 16.78 30.13
C VAL A 185 -12.48 17.31 31.55
N LEU A 186 -11.40 17.56 32.30
CA LEU A 186 -11.51 18.09 33.67
C LEU A 186 -12.10 19.50 33.67
N ILE A 187 -11.65 20.40 32.77
CA ILE A 187 -12.22 21.73 32.63
C ILE A 187 -13.71 21.69 32.30
N VAL A 188 -14.12 20.86 31.35
CA VAL A 188 -15.53 20.70 30.97
C VAL A 188 -16.36 20.20 32.15
N ALA A 189 -15.85 19.23 32.92
CA ALA A 189 -16.51 18.70 34.09
C ALA A 189 -16.72 19.76 35.17
N VAL A 190 -15.69 20.56 35.46
CA VAL A 190 -15.78 21.67 36.44
C VAL A 190 -16.80 22.72 36.00
N LEU A 191 -16.78 23.10 34.70
CA LEU A 191 -17.75 24.07 34.16
C LEU A 191 -19.18 23.55 34.26
N ALA A 192 -19.40 22.25 33.97
CA ALA A 192 -20.73 21.63 34.09
C ALA A 192 -21.23 21.65 35.54
N ILE A 193 -20.37 21.34 36.51
CA ILE A 193 -20.71 21.40 37.94
C ILE A 193 -21.05 22.82 38.37
N LEU A 194 -20.24 23.81 37.97
CA LEU A 194 -20.49 25.21 38.30
C LEU A 194 -21.81 25.70 37.68
N MET A 195 -22.08 25.37 36.42
CA MET A 195 -23.33 25.74 35.76
C MET A 195 -24.55 25.12 36.47
N THR A 196 -24.52 23.85 36.84
CA THR A 196 -25.60 23.22 37.56
C THR A 196 -25.82 23.83 38.95
N PHE A 197 -24.72 24.16 39.63
CA PHE A 197 -24.78 24.79 40.98
C PHE A 197 -25.33 26.22 40.93
N VAL A 198 -24.86 27.01 39.97
CA VAL A 198 -25.28 28.41 39.77
C VAL A 198 -26.74 28.49 39.33
N LEU A 199 -27.18 27.61 38.37
CA LEU A 199 -28.59 27.55 37.97
C LEU A 199 -29.49 27.14 39.13
N SER A 200 -29.06 26.17 39.96
CA SER A 200 -29.78 25.73 41.12
C SER A 200 -29.97 26.85 42.15
N LEU A 201 -28.97 27.72 42.30
CA LEU A 201 -28.99 28.85 43.24
C LEU A 201 -29.90 30.00 42.75
N ILE A 202 -30.06 30.21 41.45
CA ILE A 202 -30.93 31.25 40.85
C ILE A 202 -32.40 30.77 40.84
N HIS A 203 -32.66 29.48 40.94
CA HIS A 203 -34.03 28.93 40.88
C HIS A 203 -34.73 28.82 42.26
N ILE A 204 -34.04 29.24 43.34
CA ILE A 204 -34.62 29.39 44.69
C ILE A 204 -34.90 30.90 44.95
#